data_be8f917137273af8cd17961d8cdb5716
#
_entry.id   be8f917137273af8cd17961d8cdb5716
#
_cell.length_a   1.000
_cell.length_b   1.000
_cell.length_c   1.000
_cell.angle_alpha   90.00
_cell.angle_beta   90.00
_cell.angle_gamma   90.00
#
_symmetry.space_group_name_H-M   'P 1'
#
loop_
_entity.id
_entity.type
_entity.pdbx_description
1 polymer ?
#
loop_
_entity_poly.entity_id
_entity_poly.type
_entity_poly.pdbx_seq_one_letter_code
_entity_poly.pdbx_strand_id
1 'polypeptide(L)'
;IKEFEMNYFGSIFAMVVCIAMSAYFSATETAFSSLNKTRLKVLADNGNKRAALALKLSNDYDKLISTILIGNNIVNIMVASIGTLLFVGLYGDVGATVSTVVVTIVVLIFGEITPKSVAKDTPERFALFSAPFIRLWILVLTPLNFLFSQWKKLVSRFFKTDDNAKMSHEELLLFMEDVEQDGGIDENEGELLRNALEFRDLTAAEILTHRMDLEAVDANESHEEIARAFTQSRFCLLYTSPS
;
A
#
# COMPACT_ATOMS: atom_id res chain seq x y z
N ILE A 1 -5.76 0.65 -55.81
CA ILE A 1 -5.77 0.22 -54.43
C ILE A 1 -4.78 -0.94 -54.38
N LYS A 2 -3.52 -0.72 -53.92
CA LYS A 2 -2.55 -1.75 -53.72
C LYS A 2 -3.13 -2.67 -52.65
N GLU A 3 -3.31 -3.94 -52.97
CA GLU A 3 -3.56 -5.00 -52.01
C GLU A 3 -2.43 -4.92 -50.97
N PHE A 4 -2.81 -4.59 -49.73
CA PHE A 4 -1.90 -4.62 -48.60
C PHE A 4 -1.73 -6.12 -48.28
N GLU A 5 -0.70 -6.75 -48.88
CA GLU A 5 -0.32 -8.12 -48.52
C GLU A 5 -0.06 -8.13 -47.00
N MET A 6 -1.02 -8.62 -46.27
CA MET A 6 -0.94 -8.68 -44.81
C MET A 6 0.14 -9.68 -44.44
N ASN A 7 1.27 -9.16 -43.92
CA ASN A 7 2.35 -10.03 -43.45
C ASN A 7 1.90 -10.69 -42.14
N TYR A 8 1.22 -11.84 -42.27
CA TYR A 8 0.69 -12.61 -41.12
C TYR A 8 1.76 -12.89 -40.07
N PHE A 9 3.00 -13.20 -40.49
CA PHE A 9 4.09 -13.43 -39.57
C PHE A 9 4.44 -12.16 -38.77
N GLY A 10 4.50 -11.02 -39.44
CA GLY A 10 4.75 -9.74 -38.79
C GLY A 10 3.65 -9.35 -37.79
N SER A 11 2.38 -9.59 -38.17
CA SER A 11 1.23 -9.31 -37.27
C SER A 11 1.23 -10.21 -36.04
N ILE A 12 1.49 -11.50 -36.20
CA ILE A 12 1.58 -12.44 -35.06
C ILE A 12 2.77 -12.08 -34.17
N PHE A 13 3.93 -11.77 -34.74
CA PHE A 13 5.11 -11.34 -33.96
C PHE A 13 4.82 -10.07 -33.17
N ALA A 14 4.19 -9.05 -33.79
CA ALA A 14 3.80 -7.82 -33.12
C ALA A 14 2.79 -8.07 -31.98
N MET A 15 1.82 -8.97 -32.16
CA MET A 15 0.90 -9.38 -31.11
C MET A 15 1.61 -10.03 -29.94
N VAL A 16 2.53 -10.96 -30.18
CA VAL A 16 3.31 -11.62 -29.12
C VAL A 16 4.13 -10.59 -28.32
N VAL A 17 4.79 -9.66 -29.00
CA VAL A 17 5.55 -8.59 -28.35
C VAL A 17 4.62 -7.70 -27.49
N CYS A 18 3.46 -7.33 -28.02
CA CYS A 18 2.49 -6.54 -27.29
C CYS A 18 1.93 -7.29 -26.07
N ILE A 19 1.61 -8.59 -26.17
CA ILE A 19 1.17 -9.40 -25.04
C ILE A 19 2.26 -9.50 -23.98
N ALA A 20 3.51 -9.68 -24.36
CA ALA A 20 4.65 -9.67 -23.42
C ALA A 20 4.82 -8.32 -22.72
N MET A 21 4.57 -7.22 -23.42
CA MET A 21 4.57 -5.88 -22.82
C MET A 21 3.37 -5.66 -21.88
N SER A 22 2.18 -6.15 -22.24
CA SER A 22 1.02 -6.14 -21.35
C SER A 22 1.32 -6.92 -20.06
N ALA A 23 1.88 -8.12 -20.19
CA ALA A 23 2.33 -8.93 -19.05
C ALA A 23 3.33 -8.19 -18.17
N TYR A 24 4.28 -7.50 -18.78
CA TYR A 24 5.27 -6.69 -18.05
C TYR A 24 4.62 -5.54 -17.27
N PHE A 25 3.71 -4.77 -17.88
CA PHE A 25 3.00 -3.68 -17.20
C PHE A 25 2.11 -4.21 -16.07
N SER A 26 1.35 -5.26 -16.31
CA SER A 26 0.46 -5.88 -15.33
C SER A 26 1.22 -6.45 -14.12
N ALA A 27 2.33 -7.13 -14.37
CA ALA A 27 3.21 -7.63 -13.31
C ALA A 27 3.88 -6.48 -12.54
N THR A 28 4.31 -5.41 -13.23
CA THR A 28 4.91 -4.24 -12.59
C THR A 28 3.91 -3.52 -11.68
N GLU A 29 2.66 -3.34 -12.12
CA GLU A 29 1.58 -2.79 -11.31
C GLU A 29 1.43 -3.56 -10.00
N THR A 30 1.28 -4.88 -10.10
CA THR A 30 1.08 -5.75 -8.92
C THR A 30 2.31 -5.77 -8.02
N ALA A 31 3.52 -5.81 -8.57
CA ALA A 31 4.74 -5.77 -7.78
C ALA A 31 4.87 -4.48 -6.96
N PHE A 32 4.61 -3.32 -7.56
CA PHE A 32 4.72 -2.04 -6.85
C PHE A 32 3.56 -1.77 -5.88
N SER A 33 2.38 -2.34 -6.09
CA SER A 33 1.25 -2.23 -5.15
C SER A 33 1.39 -3.17 -3.94
N SER A 34 2.05 -4.33 -4.11
CA SER A 34 2.27 -5.32 -3.04
C SER A 34 3.64 -5.19 -2.34
N LEU A 35 4.41 -4.16 -2.68
CA LEU A 35 5.79 -3.97 -2.26
C LEU A 35 5.89 -3.52 -0.80
N ASN A 36 6.76 -4.18 -0.02
CA ASN A 36 7.13 -3.70 1.31
C ASN A 36 8.22 -2.60 1.21
N LYS A 37 7.81 -1.34 1.42
CA LYS A 37 8.70 -0.17 1.32
C LYS A 37 9.85 -0.20 2.33
N THR A 38 9.61 -0.73 3.54
CA THR A 38 10.64 -0.83 4.58
C THR A 38 11.75 -1.78 4.16
N ARG A 39 11.38 -2.94 3.63
CA ARG A 39 12.33 -3.94 3.13
C ARG A 39 13.13 -3.39 1.94
N LEU A 40 12.47 -2.66 1.04
CA LEU A 40 13.12 -2.02 -0.10
C LEU A 40 14.11 -0.94 0.34
N LYS A 41 13.79 -0.18 1.40
CA LYS A 41 14.67 0.82 2.00
C LYS A 41 15.94 0.18 2.56
N VAL A 42 15.83 -0.92 3.30
CA VAL A 42 16.99 -1.66 3.81
C VAL A 42 17.90 -2.13 2.68
N LEU A 43 17.33 -2.63 1.57
CA LEU A 43 18.12 -3.03 0.40
C LEU A 43 18.81 -1.83 -0.29
N ALA A 44 18.17 -0.67 -0.31
CA ALA A 44 18.73 0.55 -0.87
C ALA A 44 19.90 1.08 0.00
N ASP A 45 19.73 1.08 1.32
CA ASP A 45 20.75 1.52 2.29
C ASP A 45 21.97 0.58 2.27
N ASN A 46 21.79 -0.70 1.94
CA ASN A 46 22.86 -1.66 1.69
C ASN A 46 23.56 -1.49 0.32
N GLY A 47 23.32 -0.39 -0.40
CA GLY A 47 24.02 -0.02 -1.63
C GLY A 47 23.42 -0.59 -2.92
N ASN A 48 22.24 -1.21 -2.88
CA ASN A 48 21.59 -1.71 -4.08
C ASN A 48 20.95 -0.55 -4.88
N LYS A 49 21.61 -0.16 -5.98
CA LYS A 49 21.15 0.95 -6.85
C LYS A 49 19.76 0.72 -7.46
N ARG A 50 19.38 -0.53 -7.74
CA ARG A 50 18.04 -0.84 -8.28
C ARG A 50 16.97 -0.70 -7.21
N ALA A 51 17.28 -1.04 -5.95
CA ALA A 51 16.39 -0.83 -4.82
C ALA A 51 16.18 0.66 -4.53
N ALA A 52 17.23 1.46 -4.58
CA ALA A 52 17.13 2.91 -4.46
C ALA A 52 16.27 3.53 -5.57
N LEU A 53 16.41 3.04 -6.82
CA LEU A 53 15.57 3.48 -7.94
C LEU A 53 14.10 3.07 -7.73
N ALA A 54 13.84 1.82 -7.37
CA ALA A 54 12.49 1.32 -7.13
C ALA A 54 11.82 2.07 -5.96
N LEU A 55 12.56 2.34 -4.88
CA LEU A 55 12.07 3.16 -3.76
C LEU A 55 11.71 4.58 -4.20
N LYS A 56 12.56 5.21 -5.03
CA LYS A 56 12.26 6.53 -5.59
C LYS A 56 10.99 6.53 -6.45
N LEU A 57 10.80 5.50 -7.26
CA LEU A 57 9.60 5.35 -8.09
C LEU A 57 8.36 5.09 -7.24
N SER A 58 8.47 4.29 -6.17
CA SER A 58 7.39 4.02 -5.22
C SER A 58 6.98 5.25 -4.40
N ASN A 59 7.86 6.24 -4.23
CA ASN A 59 7.53 7.49 -3.56
C ASN A 59 6.70 8.44 -4.47
N ASP A 60 6.85 8.33 -5.80
CA ASP A 60 6.01 9.05 -6.78
C ASP A 60 4.99 8.08 -7.39
N TYR A 61 4.20 7.45 -6.50
CA TYR A 61 3.30 6.34 -6.84
C TYR A 61 2.25 6.72 -7.87
N ASP A 62 1.65 7.90 -7.75
CA ASP A 62 0.64 8.39 -8.71
C ASP A 62 1.16 8.44 -10.14
N LYS A 63 2.40 8.94 -10.32
CA LYS A 63 3.03 9.02 -11.63
C LYS A 63 3.42 7.65 -12.16
N LEU A 64 3.90 6.78 -11.28
CA LEU A 64 4.25 5.41 -11.60
C LEU A 64 3.03 4.64 -12.11
N ILE A 65 1.94 4.61 -11.33
CA ILE A 65 0.71 3.89 -11.66
C ILE A 65 0.06 4.47 -12.93
N SER A 66 -0.01 5.79 -13.07
CA SER A 66 -0.53 6.41 -14.28
C SER A 66 0.24 5.97 -15.52
N THR A 67 1.57 5.92 -15.44
CA THR A 67 2.42 5.45 -16.54
C THR A 67 2.14 4.00 -16.91
N ILE A 68 2.04 3.12 -15.91
CA ILE A 68 1.77 1.70 -16.10
C ILE A 68 0.40 1.48 -16.73
N LEU A 69 -0.64 2.14 -16.21
CA LEU A 69 -2.01 2.04 -16.74
C LEU A 69 -2.12 2.53 -18.17
N ILE A 70 -1.49 3.67 -18.48
CA ILE A 70 -1.47 4.20 -19.85
C ILE A 70 -0.73 3.22 -20.77
N GLY A 71 0.44 2.75 -20.38
CA GLY A 71 1.23 1.81 -21.18
C GLY A 71 0.47 0.51 -21.43
N ASN A 72 -0.12 -0.07 -20.41
CA ASN A 72 -0.91 -1.30 -20.50
C ASN A 72 -2.12 -1.12 -21.45
N ASN A 73 -2.87 -0.02 -21.32
CA ASN A 73 -4.01 0.25 -22.17
C ASN A 73 -3.61 0.44 -23.65
N ILE A 74 -2.53 1.20 -23.92
CA ILE A 74 -2.02 1.37 -25.29
C ILE A 74 -1.71 0.01 -25.92
N VAL A 75 -0.98 -0.84 -25.18
CA VAL A 75 -0.57 -2.15 -25.68
C VAL A 75 -1.78 -3.07 -25.88
N ASN A 76 -2.73 -3.10 -24.97
CA ASN A 76 -3.95 -3.91 -25.10
C ASN A 76 -4.82 -3.49 -26.29
N ILE A 77 -4.96 -2.17 -26.54
CA ILE A 77 -5.65 -1.66 -27.72
C ILE A 77 -4.90 -2.06 -29.00
N MET A 78 -3.57 -2.02 -29.01
CA MET A 78 -2.77 -2.46 -30.13
C MET A 78 -2.97 -3.96 -30.43
N VAL A 79 -2.94 -4.82 -29.40
CA VAL A 79 -3.21 -6.27 -29.57
C VAL A 79 -4.58 -6.49 -30.16
N ALA A 80 -5.62 -5.83 -29.63
CA ALA A 80 -6.98 -5.96 -30.13
C ALA A 80 -7.11 -5.49 -31.59
N SER A 81 -6.47 -4.38 -31.95
CA SER A 81 -6.49 -3.84 -33.31
C SER A 81 -5.77 -4.76 -34.30
N ILE A 82 -4.57 -5.22 -33.99
CA ILE A 82 -3.80 -6.13 -34.85
C ILE A 82 -4.52 -7.46 -34.96
N GLY A 83 -5.07 -7.98 -33.85
CA GLY A 83 -5.85 -9.21 -33.82
C GLY A 83 -7.09 -9.12 -34.72
N THR A 84 -7.83 -8.01 -34.63
CA THR A 84 -9.02 -7.83 -35.49
C THR A 84 -8.64 -7.84 -36.96
N LEU A 85 -7.60 -7.11 -37.37
CA LEU A 85 -7.14 -7.09 -38.75
C LEU A 85 -6.72 -8.48 -39.24
N LEU A 86 -6.02 -9.23 -38.40
CA LEU A 86 -5.55 -10.58 -38.70
C LEU A 86 -6.73 -11.57 -38.88
N PHE A 87 -7.68 -11.58 -37.96
CA PHE A 87 -8.82 -12.48 -38.00
C PHE A 87 -9.83 -12.11 -39.09
N VAL A 88 -10.05 -10.82 -39.37
CA VAL A 88 -10.87 -10.40 -40.51
C VAL A 88 -10.22 -10.82 -41.83
N GLY A 89 -8.90 -10.73 -41.95
CA GLY A 89 -8.19 -11.21 -43.12
C GLY A 89 -8.31 -12.74 -43.33
N LEU A 90 -8.45 -13.53 -42.25
CA LEU A 90 -8.57 -14.99 -42.30
C LEU A 90 -10.02 -15.48 -42.45
N TYR A 91 -10.99 -14.86 -41.77
CA TYR A 91 -12.36 -15.35 -41.62
C TYR A 91 -13.43 -14.40 -42.20
N GLY A 92 -13.03 -13.28 -42.83
CA GLY A 92 -13.97 -12.26 -43.37
C GLY A 92 -14.81 -11.61 -42.26
N ASP A 93 -16.09 -11.39 -42.53
CA ASP A 93 -16.99 -10.61 -41.64
C ASP A 93 -17.12 -11.19 -40.22
N VAL A 94 -17.01 -12.50 -40.05
CA VAL A 94 -17.08 -13.16 -38.75
C VAL A 94 -15.78 -12.97 -37.95
N GLY A 95 -14.70 -12.62 -38.63
CA GLY A 95 -13.37 -12.50 -38.04
C GLY A 95 -13.28 -11.51 -36.88
N ALA A 96 -14.00 -10.42 -36.93
CA ALA A 96 -14.04 -9.41 -35.87
C ALA A 96 -14.57 -9.99 -34.54
N THR A 97 -15.66 -10.77 -34.61
CA THR A 97 -16.26 -11.42 -33.43
C THR A 97 -15.33 -12.49 -32.85
N VAL A 98 -14.78 -13.34 -33.73
CA VAL A 98 -13.82 -14.39 -33.31
C VAL A 98 -12.58 -13.77 -32.70
N SER A 99 -12.03 -12.71 -33.30
CA SER A 99 -10.90 -11.94 -32.75
C SER A 99 -11.17 -11.45 -31.35
N THR A 100 -12.32 -10.83 -31.12
CA THR A 100 -12.67 -10.29 -29.79
C THR A 100 -12.64 -11.37 -28.73
N VAL A 101 -13.23 -12.53 -28.98
CA VAL A 101 -13.23 -13.63 -28.01
C VAL A 101 -11.84 -14.19 -27.79
N VAL A 102 -11.12 -14.54 -28.86
CA VAL A 102 -9.81 -15.17 -28.76
C VAL A 102 -8.77 -14.24 -28.13
N VAL A 103 -8.70 -12.98 -28.63
CA VAL A 103 -7.73 -12.00 -28.12
C VAL A 103 -8.02 -11.66 -26.66
N THR A 104 -9.28 -11.51 -26.27
CA THR A 104 -9.63 -11.24 -24.87
C THR A 104 -9.16 -12.37 -23.96
N ILE A 105 -9.42 -13.62 -24.30
CA ILE A 105 -8.98 -14.77 -23.49
C ILE A 105 -7.45 -14.82 -23.40
N VAL A 106 -6.76 -14.64 -24.52
CA VAL A 106 -5.29 -14.67 -24.57
C VAL A 106 -4.68 -13.55 -23.75
N VAL A 107 -5.17 -12.30 -23.88
CA VAL A 107 -4.69 -11.16 -23.11
C VAL A 107 -4.97 -11.31 -21.62
N LEU A 108 -6.18 -11.77 -21.24
CA LEU A 108 -6.50 -12.01 -19.84
C LEU A 108 -5.59 -13.05 -19.20
N ILE A 109 -5.36 -14.18 -19.85
CA ILE A 109 -4.56 -15.26 -19.28
C ILE A 109 -3.07 -14.87 -19.26
N PHE A 110 -2.51 -14.48 -20.42
CA PHE A 110 -1.08 -14.28 -20.57
C PHE A 110 -0.61 -12.85 -20.32
N GLY A 111 -1.46 -11.84 -20.55
CA GLY A 111 -1.16 -10.43 -20.36
C GLY A 111 -1.50 -9.88 -18.99
N GLU A 112 -2.47 -10.48 -18.27
CA GLU A 112 -2.95 -9.93 -17.01
C GLU A 112 -2.91 -10.90 -15.84
N ILE A 113 -3.70 -11.99 -15.86
CA ILE A 113 -3.91 -12.84 -14.67
C ILE A 113 -2.62 -13.53 -14.24
N THR A 114 -1.99 -14.27 -15.17
CA THR A 114 -0.78 -15.03 -14.84
C THR A 114 0.38 -14.13 -14.42
N PRO A 115 0.70 -13.03 -15.12
CA PRO A 115 1.78 -12.12 -14.70
C PRO A 115 1.54 -11.46 -13.35
N LYS A 116 0.29 -11.05 -13.05
CA LYS A 116 -0.08 -10.48 -11.75
C LYS A 116 0.08 -11.49 -10.62
N SER A 117 -0.32 -12.74 -10.83
CA SER A 117 -0.15 -13.80 -9.84
C SER A 117 1.33 -14.04 -9.51
N VAL A 118 2.17 -14.20 -10.53
CA VAL A 118 3.62 -14.40 -10.34
C VAL A 118 4.28 -13.20 -9.66
N ALA A 119 3.91 -11.99 -10.03
CA ALA A 119 4.48 -10.77 -9.43
C ALA A 119 4.08 -10.60 -7.96
N LYS A 120 2.89 -11.10 -7.55
CA LYS A 120 2.42 -11.07 -6.17
C LYS A 120 3.26 -11.96 -5.25
N ASP A 121 3.78 -13.09 -5.75
CA ASP A 121 4.59 -14.02 -4.96
C ASP A 121 6.00 -13.47 -4.66
N THR A 122 6.56 -12.65 -5.54
CA THR A 122 7.92 -12.10 -5.40
C THR A 122 7.99 -10.62 -5.76
N PRO A 123 7.25 -9.74 -5.07
CA PRO A 123 7.07 -8.35 -5.49
C PRO A 123 8.37 -7.55 -5.49
N GLU A 124 9.26 -7.74 -4.50
CA GLU A 124 10.52 -7.00 -4.43
C GLU A 124 11.47 -7.35 -5.57
N ARG A 125 11.60 -8.65 -5.90
CA ARG A 125 12.48 -9.08 -6.99
C ARG A 125 12.00 -8.53 -8.33
N PHE A 126 10.70 -8.57 -8.55
CA PHE A 126 10.10 -8.06 -9.78
C PHE A 126 10.21 -6.53 -9.86
N ALA A 127 9.97 -5.81 -8.78
CA ALA A 127 10.15 -4.35 -8.73
C ALA A 127 11.60 -3.93 -9.02
N LEU A 128 12.60 -4.65 -8.47
CA LEU A 128 14.02 -4.41 -8.75
C LEU A 128 14.38 -4.64 -10.22
N PHE A 129 13.77 -5.65 -10.86
CA PHE A 129 13.96 -5.94 -12.28
C PHE A 129 13.29 -4.88 -13.15
N SER A 130 12.07 -4.50 -12.85
CA SER A 130 11.25 -3.60 -13.68
C SER A 130 11.63 -2.12 -13.52
N ALA A 131 12.20 -1.70 -12.39
CA ALA A 131 12.50 -0.30 -12.08
C ALA A 131 13.27 0.46 -13.18
N PRO A 132 14.36 -0.06 -13.81
CA PRO A 132 15.07 0.66 -14.86
C PRO A 132 14.22 0.83 -16.12
N PHE A 133 13.43 -0.17 -16.48
CA PHE A 133 12.60 -0.14 -17.69
C PHE A 133 11.38 0.79 -17.50
N ILE A 134 10.73 0.73 -16.34
CA ILE A 134 9.59 1.61 -16.07
C ILE A 134 10.01 3.08 -15.97
N ARG A 135 11.24 3.37 -15.51
CA ARG A 135 11.81 4.71 -15.56
C ARG A 135 11.88 5.25 -16.99
N LEU A 136 12.26 4.40 -17.96
CA LEU A 136 12.28 4.77 -19.38
C LEU A 136 10.87 5.08 -19.88
N TRP A 137 9.88 4.25 -19.53
CA TRP A 137 8.48 4.47 -19.88
C TRP A 137 7.91 5.74 -19.27
N ILE A 138 8.26 6.05 -18.02
CA ILE A 138 7.87 7.31 -17.39
C ILE A 138 8.40 8.50 -18.19
N LEU A 139 9.64 8.43 -18.69
CA LEU A 139 10.22 9.49 -19.50
C LEU A 139 9.48 9.66 -20.82
N VAL A 140 9.22 8.56 -21.52
CA VAL A 140 8.51 8.56 -22.82
C VAL A 140 7.07 9.05 -22.67
N LEU A 141 6.37 8.61 -21.61
CA LEU A 141 4.97 8.96 -21.36
C LEU A 141 4.78 10.25 -20.53
N THR A 142 5.88 10.98 -20.22
CA THR A 142 5.81 12.25 -19.47
C THR A 142 4.82 13.24 -20.05
N PRO A 143 4.75 13.52 -21.39
CA PRO A 143 3.78 14.47 -21.91
C PRO A 143 2.33 14.02 -21.67
N LEU A 144 2.07 12.73 -21.76
CA LEU A 144 0.74 12.17 -21.52
C LEU A 144 0.38 12.21 -20.02
N ASN A 145 1.34 11.86 -19.15
CA ASN A 145 1.19 11.98 -17.71
C ASN A 145 0.91 13.42 -17.27
N PHE A 146 1.52 14.42 -17.91
CA PHE A 146 1.23 15.82 -17.65
C PHE A 146 -0.23 16.15 -17.96
N LEU A 147 -0.76 15.71 -19.11
CA LEU A 147 -2.16 15.92 -19.47
C LEU A 147 -3.11 15.29 -18.45
N PHE A 148 -2.85 14.05 -18.03
CA PHE A 148 -3.65 13.36 -17.01
C PHE A 148 -3.57 14.04 -15.63
N SER A 149 -2.41 14.57 -15.24
CA SER A 149 -2.26 15.29 -13.98
C SER A 149 -3.08 16.60 -13.97
N GLN A 150 -3.17 17.30 -15.11
CA GLN A 150 -4.03 18.47 -15.23
C GLN A 150 -5.51 18.09 -15.15
N TRP A 151 -5.90 16.99 -15.81
CA TRP A 151 -7.25 16.47 -15.71
C TRP A 151 -7.62 16.06 -14.28
N LYS A 152 -6.73 15.34 -13.57
CA LYS A 152 -6.90 14.98 -12.15
C LYS A 152 -7.14 16.24 -11.29
N LYS A 153 -6.36 17.30 -11.48
CA LYS A 153 -6.54 18.58 -10.78
C LYS A 153 -7.88 19.25 -11.09
N LEU A 154 -8.36 19.14 -12.31
CA LEU A 154 -9.67 19.68 -12.69
C LEU A 154 -10.78 18.91 -11.98
N VAL A 155 -10.72 17.58 -12.02
CA VAL A 155 -11.71 16.70 -11.38
C VAL A 155 -11.70 16.84 -9.86
N SER A 156 -10.51 16.94 -9.22
CA SER A 156 -10.39 17.10 -7.76
C SER A 156 -10.96 18.44 -7.25
N ARG A 157 -11.13 19.44 -8.11
CA ARG A 157 -11.87 20.66 -7.75
C ARG A 157 -13.37 20.44 -7.53
N PHE A 158 -13.94 19.44 -8.19
CA PHE A 158 -15.36 19.07 -8.03
C PHE A 158 -15.58 18.12 -6.84
N PHE A 159 -14.59 17.33 -6.50
CA PHE A 159 -14.59 16.44 -5.35
C PHE A 159 -13.67 17.03 -4.28
N LYS A 160 -14.25 17.75 -3.29
CA LYS A 160 -13.52 18.14 -2.08
C LYS A 160 -13.09 16.86 -1.35
N THR A 161 -11.91 16.39 -1.60
CA THR A 161 -11.31 15.36 -0.76
C THR A 161 -10.60 16.11 0.37
N ASP A 162 -11.07 15.95 1.59
CA ASP A 162 -10.35 16.41 2.78
C ASP A 162 -9.07 15.56 2.90
N ASP A 163 -8.00 16.05 2.28
CA ASP A 163 -6.68 15.39 2.21
C ASP A 163 -5.90 15.49 3.55
N ASN A 164 -6.57 15.96 4.61
CA ASN A 164 -6.04 16.11 5.96
C ASN A 164 -6.66 15.12 6.97
N ALA A 165 -7.05 13.95 6.54
CA ALA A 165 -7.40 12.90 7.49
C ALA A 165 -6.12 12.50 8.25
N LYS A 166 -5.78 13.27 9.30
CA LYS A 166 -4.85 12.79 10.32
C LYS A 166 -5.47 11.51 10.86
N MET A 167 -4.67 10.45 10.88
CA MET A 167 -5.08 9.19 11.49
C MET A 167 -5.71 9.48 12.85
N SER A 168 -6.95 9.04 13.04
CA SER A 168 -7.64 9.24 14.30
C SER A 168 -6.98 8.37 15.39
N HIS A 169 -7.24 8.68 16.65
CA HIS A 169 -6.74 7.86 17.75
C HIS A 169 -7.23 6.40 17.64
N GLU A 170 -8.48 6.21 17.24
CA GLU A 170 -9.09 4.91 17.03
C GLU A 170 -8.45 4.14 15.86
N GLU A 171 -8.15 4.82 14.73
CA GLU A 171 -7.44 4.22 13.60
C GLU A 171 -6.01 3.80 13.97
N LEU A 172 -5.35 4.58 14.85
CA LEU A 172 -4.01 4.23 15.33
C LEU A 172 -4.04 2.97 16.21
N LEU A 173 -5.04 2.84 17.10
CA LEU A 173 -5.21 1.64 17.92
C LEU A 173 -5.49 0.41 17.07
N LEU A 174 -6.39 0.50 16.09
CA LEU A 174 -6.65 -0.60 15.15
C LEU A 174 -5.40 -1.00 14.36
N PHE A 175 -4.62 -0.02 13.90
CA PHE A 175 -3.36 -0.30 13.21
C PHE A 175 -2.37 -1.04 14.10
N MET A 176 -2.31 -0.73 15.40
CA MET A 176 -1.45 -1.43 16.36
C MET A 176 -1.92 -2.88 16.58
N GLU A 177 -3.23 -3.12 16.65
CA GLU A 177 -3.80 -4.47 16.73
C GLU A 177 -3.43 -5.32 15.50
N ASP A 178 -3.48 -4.75 14.31
CA ASP A 178 -3.07 -5.43 13.08
C ASP A 178 -1.58 -5.80 13.11
N VAL A 179 -0.70 -4.88 13.58
CA VAL A 179 0.74 -5.13 13.68
C VAL A 179 1.06 -6.21 14.73
N GLU A 180 0.31 -6.26 15.84
CA GLU A 180 0.41 -7.29 16.87
C GLU A 180 -0.02 -8.68 16.33
N GLN A 181 -1.14 -8.73 15.58
CA GLN A 181 -1.62 -9.97 14.94
C GLN A 181 -0.65 -10.50 13.88
N ASP A 182 0.00 -9.61 13.14
CA ASP A 182 1.01 -9.96 12.14
C ASP A 182 2.37 -10.36 12.76
N GLY A 183 2.50 -10.31 14.09
CA GLY A 183 3.71 -10.66 14.82
C GLY A 183 4.84 -9.63 14.70
N GLY A 184 4.51 -8.38 14.34
CA GLY A 184 5.46 -7.27 14.26
C GLY A 184 5.88 -6.70 15.60
N ILE A 185 5.02 -6.84 16.61
CA ILE A 185 5.25 -6.50 18.02
C ILE A 185 4.69 -7.62 18.90
N ASP A 186 5.24 -7.81 20.11
CA ASP A 186 4.69 -8.76 21.05
C ASP A 186 3.52 -8.14 21.87
N GLU A 187 2.77 -9.01 22.58
CA GLU A 187 1.59 -8.60 23.37
C GLU A 187 1.95 -7.55 24.45
N ASN A 188 3.12 -7.70 25.11
CA ASN A 188 3.57 -6.74 26.13
C ASN A 188 3.95 -5.38 25.52
N GLU A 189 4.59 -5.39 24.35
CA GLU A 189 4.91 -4.18 23.61
C GLU A 189 3.63 -3.47 23.13
N GLY A 190 2.63 -4.24 22.65
CA GLY A 190 1.32 -3.73 22.26
C GLY A 190 0.58 -3.07 23.43
N GLU A 191 0.57 -3.72 24.60
CA GLU A 191 -0.04 -3.17 25.83
C GLU A 191 0.65 -1.88 26.27
N LEU A 192 1.99 -1.84 26.23
CA LEU A 192 2.76 -0.67 26.63
C LEU A 192 2.49 0.54 25.71
N LEU A 193 2.35 0.29 24.41
CA LEU A 193 2.02 1.33 23.44
C LEU A 193 0.58 1.84 23.63
N ARG A 194 -0.39 0.97 23.88
CA ARG A 194 -1.78 1.36 24.20
C ARG A 194 -1.84 2.23 25.46
N ASN A 195 -1.19 1.77 26.53
CA ASN A 195 -1.12 2.52 27.78
C ASN A 195 -0.46 3.89 27.61
N ALA A 196 0.58 4.00 26.77
CA ALA A 196 1.24 5.26 26.47
C ALA A 196 0.34 6.24 25.68
N LEU A 197 -0.53 5.73 24.80
CA LEU A 197 -1.48 6.55 24.08
C LEU A 197 -2.63 7.04 24.98
N GLU A 198 -3.17 6.16 25.83
CA GLU A 198 -4.23 6.50 26.79
C GLU A 198 -3.75 7.47 27.86
N PHE A 199 -2.48 7.34 28.30
CA PHE A 199 -1.88 8.23 29.28
C PHE A 199 -1.94 9.71 28.89
N ARG A 200 -1.89 10.00 27.58
CA ARG A 200 -1.92 11.38 27.09
C ARG A 200 -3.25 12.08 27.43
N ASP A 201 -4.34 11.36 27.48
CA ASP A 201 -5.69 11.91 27.66
C ASP A 201 -6.14 11.84 29.13
N LEU A 202 -5.36 11.17 30.01
CA LEU A 202 -5.63 11.09 31.45
C LEU A 202 -5.28 12.40 32.16
N THR A 203 -6.19 12.84 33.01
CA THR A 203 -5.96 13.98 33.90
C THR A 203 -5.51 13.51 35.28
N ALA A 204 -4.81 14.38 36.03
CA ALA A 204 -4.41 14.07 37.40
C ALA A 204 -5.62 13.76 38.29
N ALA A 205 -6.78 14.35 38.01
CA ALA A 205 -8.01 14.11 38.73
C ALA A 205 -8.55 12.68 38.58
N GLU A 206 -8.28 12.01 37.44
CA GLU A 206 -8.74 10.65 37.15
C GLU A 206 -7.87 9.55 37.78
N ILE A 207 -6.60 9.87 38.09
CA ILE A 207 -5.65 8.91 38.64
C ILE A 207 -5.32 9.15 40.11
N LEU A 208 -5.72 10.32 40.69
CA LEU A 208 -5.44 10.61 42.10
C LEU A 208 -6.33 9.78 43.02
N THR A 209 -5.78 9.35 44.14
CA THR A 209 -6.58 8.85 45.27
C THR A 209 -7.18 10.00 46.01
N HIS A 210 -8.53 10.02 46.11
CA HIS A 210 -9.22 11.10 46.81
C HIS A 210 -8.82 11.12 48.28
N ARG A 211 -8.72 12.32 48.90
CA ARG A 211 -8.35 12.46 50.31
C ARG A 211 -9.21 11.64 51.26
N MET A 212 -10.47 11.43 50.92
CA MET A 212 -11.43 10.63 51.72
C MET A 212 -11.13 9.13 51.69
N ASP A 213 -10.40 8.67 50.66
CA ASP A 213 -10.04 7.25 50.46
C ASP A 213 -8.63 6.94 50.91
N LEU A 214 -7.89 7.95 51.44
CA LEU A 214 -6.56 7.77 51.98
C LEU A 214 -6.62 7.24 53.42
N GLU A 215 -5.98 6.13 53.64
CA GLU A 215 -5.70 5.62 55.00
C GLU A 215 -4.48 6.37 55.59
N ALA A 216 -4.77 7.29 56.48
CA ALA A 216 -3.76 8.15 57.09
C ALA A 216 -3.98 8.25 58.59
N VAL A 217 -2.92 8.49 59.36
CA VAL A 217 -2.93 8.75 60.81
C VAL A 217 -2.45 10.15 61.10
N ASP A 218 -2.98 10.79 62.16
CA ASP A 218 -2.43 12.06 62.62
C ASP A 218 -1.03 11.87 63.20
N ALA A 219 -0.11 12.79 62.87
CA ALA A 219 1.27 12.73 63.33
C ALA A 219 1.40 12.80 64.87
N ASN A 220 0.36 13.29 65.56
CA ASN A 220 0.33 13.45 67.01
C ASN A 220 -0.53 12.38 67.70
N GLU A 221 -1.07 11.40 66.96
CA GLU A 221 -1.86 10.30 67.56
C GLU A 221 -1.01 9.40 68.47
N SER A 222 -1.68 8.72 69.39
CA SER A 222 -1.04 7.78 70.29
C SER A 222 -0.52 6.53 69.55
N HIS A 223 0.54 5.91 70.08
CA HIS A 223 1.09 4.67 69.48
C HIS A 223 0.06 3.53 69.43
N GLU A 224 -0.91 3.51 70.32
CA GLU A 224 -1.99 2.52 70.33
C GLU A 224 -3.00 2.74 69.22
N GLU A 225 -3.32 3.97 68.89
CA GLU A 225 -4.22 4.32 67.81
C GLU A 225 -3.57 4.07 66.45
N ILE A 226 -2.28 4.39 66.32
CA ILE A 226 -1.48 4.09 65.10
C ILE A 226 -1.42 2.57 64.89
N ALA A 227 -1.20 1.78 65.95
CA ALA A 227 -1.15 0.31 65.86
C ALA A 227 -2.52 -0.29 65.47
N ARG A 228 -3.64 0.30 65.93
CA ARG A 228 -4.97 -0.09 65.51
C ARG A 228 -5.24 0.24 64.03
N ALA A 229 -4.82 1.41 63.56
CA ALA A 229 -4.94 1.80 62.16
C ALA A 229 -4.22 0.82 61.24
N PHE A 230 -2.99 0.40 61.55
CA PHE A 230 -2.24 -0.63 60.83
C PHE A 230 -2.98 -1.98 60.82
N THR A 231 -3.59 -2.37 61.96
CA THR A 231 -4.28 -3.65 62.06
C THR A 231 -5.58 -3.69 61.27
N GLN A 232 -6.26 -2.53 61.10
CA GLN A 232 -7.53 -2.39 60.44
C GLN A 232 -7.36 -2.15 58.93
N SER A 233 -6.38 -1.36 58.53
CA SER A 233 -6.23 -0.91 57.14
C SER A 233 -5.64 -1.96 56.19
N ARG A 234 -5.00 -3.02 56.68
CA ARG A 234 -4.28 -4.02 55.86
C ARG A 234 -3.13 -3.48 55.04
N PHE A 235 -2.75 -2.21 55.20
CA PHE A 235 -1.62 -1.62 54.49
C PHE A 235 -0.32 -1.78 55.32
N CYS A 236 0.81 -1.98 54.63
CA CYS A 236 2.13 -2.04 55.24
C CYS A 236 2.69 -0.65 55.56
N LEU A 237 2.14 0.40 54.95
CA LEU A 237 2.54 1.79 55.12
C LEU A 237 1.29 2.64 55.23
N LEU A 238 1.29 3.60 56.17
CA LEU A 238 0.26 4.63 56.28
C LEU A 238 0.88 6.00 56.12
N TYR A 239 0.14 6.90 55.52
CA TYR A 239 0.55 8.29 55.44
C TYR A 239 0.34 9.00 56.78
N THR A 240 1.24 9.91 57.12
CA THR A 240 1.07 10.83 58.24
C THR A 240 0.50 12.15 57.71
N SER A 241 -0.65 12.59 58.27
CA SER A 241 -1.20 13.90 57.98
C SER A 241 -0.87 14.83 59.14
N PRO A 242 -0.39 16.05 58.91
CA PRO A 242 -0.26 17.06 59.94
C PRO A 242 -1.62 17.72 60.28
N SER A 243 -2.70 16.94 60.26
CA SER A 243 -4.11 17.32 60.45
C SER A 243 -4.75 18.20 59.39
#